data_eca8647c4811bfde75f1fde48363523a
#
_entry.id   eca8647c4811bfde75f1fde48363523a
#
_cell.length_a   1.000
_cell.length_b   1.000
_cell.length_c   1.000
_cell.angle_alpha   90.00
_cell.angle_beta   90.00
_cell.angle_gamma   90.00
#
_symmetry.space_group_name_H-M   'P 1'
#
loop_
_entity.id
_entity.type
_entity.pdbx_description
1 polymer ?
#
loop_
_entity_poly.entity_id
_entity_poly.type
_entity_poly.pdbx_seq_one_letter_code
_entity_poly.pdbx_strand_id
1 'polypeptide(L)' 'MTQLESTLEAVLFAAGDAVSLDRLCAALETPREDILAAAGALETLYDLENRGLMLRRIGDRLQL' A
#
# COMPACT_ATOMS: atom_id res chain seq x y z
N MET A 1 -2.62 -4.18 -12.46
CA MET A 1 -1.88 -3.53 -11.35
C MET A 1 -0.75 -2.69 -11.91
N THR A 2 -0.62 -1.44 -11.49
CA THR A 2 0.48 -0.58 -11.94
C THR A 2 1.79 -1.01 -11.26
N GLN A 3 2.92 -0.49 -11.79
CA GLN A 3 4.22 -0.74 -11.18
C GLN A 3 4.26 -0.23 -9.74
N LEU A 4 3.69 0.95 -9.48
CA LEU A 4 3.64 1.51 -8.13
C LEU A 4 2.81 0.64 -7.19
N GLU A 5 1.65 0.16 -7.65
CA GLU A 5 0.80 -0.73 -6.86
C GLU A 5 1.53 -2.03 -6.53
N SER A 6 2.20 -2.63 -7.50
CA SER A 6 2.97 -3.86 -7.28
C SER A 6 4.12 -3.64 -6.29
N THR A 7 4.82 -2.51 -6.42
CA THR A 7 5.93 -2.19 -5.53
C THR A 7 5.42 -1.94 -4.11
N LEU A 8 4.33 -1.19 -3.97
CA LEU A 8 3.73 -0.93 -2.66
C LEU A 8 3.29 -2.23 -1.99
N GLU A 9 2.62 -3.10 -2.73
CA GLU A 9 2.20 -4.40 -2.22
C GLU A 9 3.39 -5.21 -1.70
N ALA A 10 4.45 -5.30 -2.48
CA ALA A 10 5.64 -6.07 -2.11
C ALA A 10 6.32 -5.51 -0.86
N VAL A 11 6.43 -4.19 -0.77
CA VAL A 11 7.05 -3.53 0.38
C VAL A 11 6.24 -3.76 1.65
N LEU A 12 4.91 -3.58 1.57
CA LEU A 12 4.04 -3.78 2.74
C LEU A 12 3.98 -5.23 3.17
N PHE A 13 3.98 -6.16 2.21
CA PHE A 13 3.99 -7.58 2.51
C PHE A 13 5.28 -7.97 3.24
N ALA A 14 6.42 -7.50 2.73
CA ALA A 14 7.73 -7.79 3.32
C ALA A 14 7.89 -7.18 4.71
N ALA A 15 7.30 -6.01 4.94
CA ALA A 15 7.41 -5.32 6.22
C ALA A 15 6.71 -6.04 7.36
N GLY A 16 5.53 -6.61 7.09
CA GLY A 16 4.73 -7.29 8.10
C GLY A 16 4.00 -6.35 9.05
N ASP A 17 4.66 -5.30 9.53
CA ASP A 17 4.09 -4.29 10.41
C ASP A 17 3.62 -3.07 9.62
N ALA A 18 2.82 -2.21 10.26
CA ALA A 18 2.38 -0.96 9.65
C ALA A 18 3.56 -0.06 9.34
N VAL A 19 3.56 0.53 8.13
CA VAL A 19 4.61 1.41 7.65
C VAL A 19 4.03 2.81 7.46
N SER A 20 4.73 3.83 7.96
CA SER A 20 4.27 5.21 7.84
C SER A 20 4.28 5.67 6.38
N LEU A 21 3.33 6.55 6.05
CA LEU A 21 3.30 7.15 4.71
C LEU A 21 4.57 7.91 4.40
N ASP A 22 5.14 8.60 5.38
CA ASP A 22 6.39 9.34 5.19
C ASP A 22 7.54 8.41 4.79
N ARG A 23 7.63 7.25 5.42
CA ARG A 23 8.66 6.27 5.07
C ARG A 23 8.44 5.70 3.68
N LEU A 24 7.19 5.43 3.32
CA LEU A 24 6.87 4.94 1.99
C LEU A 24 7.20 5.96 0.92
N CYS A 25 6.85 7.22 1.15
CA CYS A 25 7.17 8.30 0.22
C CYS A 25 8.68 8.41 0.00
N ALA A 26 9.45 8.36 1.08
CA ALA A 26 10.91 8.45 0.99
C ALA A 26 11.52 7.23 0.29
N ALA A 27 11.09 6.03 0.68
CA ALA A 27 11.63 4.79 0.13
C ALA A 27 11.30 4.61 -1.35
N LEU A 28 10.08 4.97 -1.74
CA LEU A 28 9.61 4.81 -3.11
C LEU A 28 9.80 6.05 -3.97
N GLU A 29 10.32 7.13 -3.38
CA GLU A 29 10.51 8.42 -4.05
C GLU A 29 9.23 8.86 -4.76
N THR A 30 8.12 8.80 -4.05
CA THR A 30 6.78 9.00 -4.60
C THR A 30 5.99 9.93 -3.71
N PRO A 31 5.23 10.88 -4.26
CA PRO A 31 4.38 11.77 -3.49
C PRO A 31 3.34 11.01 -2.69
N ARG A 32 2.97 11.57 -1.55
CA ARG A 32 1.98 10.99 -0.65
C ARG A 32 0.65 10.68 -1.34
N GLU A 33 0.18 11.59 -2.18
CA GLU A 33 -1.08 11.42 -2.90
C GLU A 33 -1.05 10.22 -3.83
N ASP A 34 0.10 9.93 -4.44
CA ASP A 34 0.25 8.77 -5.33
C ASP A 34 0.31 7.47 -4.54
N ILE A 35 0.94 7.49 -3.36
CA ILE A 35 0.93 6.34 -2.45
C ILE A 35 -0.50 6.03 -2.01
N LEU A 36 -1.26 7.06 -1.63
CA LEU A 36 -2.65 6.87 -1.20
C LEU A 36 -3.54 6.37 -2.34
N ALA A 37 -3.33 6.86 -3.56
CA ALA A 37 -4.07 6.39 -4.73
C ALA A 37 -3.75 4.91 -5.01
N ALA A 38 -2.49 4.52 -4.93
CA ALA A 38 -2.08 3.13 -5.10
C ALA A 38 -2.69 2.24 -4.02
N ALA A 39 -2.73 2.72 -2.77
CA ALA A 39 -3.35 1.98 -1.67
C ALA A 39 -4.85 1.76 -1.94
N GLY A 40 -5.56 2.79 -2.40
CA GLY A 40 -6.96 2.68 -2.76
C GLY A 40 -7.21 1.66 -3.87
N ALA A 41 -6.33 1.64 -4.87
CA ALA A 41 -6.42 0.67 -5.96
C ALA A 41 -6.20 -0.77 -5.45
N LEU A 42 -5.26 -0.98 -4.54
CA LEU A 42 -5.03 -2.29 -3.92
C LEU A 42 -6.24 -2.74 -3.09
N GLU A 43 -6.83 -1.84 -2.31
CA GLU A 43 -8.02 -2.14 -1.53
C GLU A 43 -9.15 -2.64 -2.44
N THR A 44 -9.39 -1.92 -3.53
CA THR A 44 -10.42 -2.28 -4.50
C THR A 44 -10.13 -3.64 -5.15
N LEU A 45 -8.87 -3.86 -5.52
CA LEU A 45 -8.47 -5.12 -6.16
C LEU A 45 -8.70 -6.30 -5.22
N TYR A 46 -8.32 -6.17 -3.95
CA TYR A 46 -8.49 -7.24 -2.98
C TYR A 46 -9.97 -7.56 -2.73
N ASP A 47 -10.82 -6.55 -2.69
CA ASP A 47 -12.27 -6.75 -2.56
C ASP A 47 -12.85 -7.45 -3.77
N LEU A 48 -12.54 -6.96 -4.97
CA LEU A 48 -13.10 -7.50 -6.21
C LEU A 48 -12.71 -8.94 -6.46
N GLU A 49 -11.47 -9.30 -6.13
CA GLU A 49 -10.95 -10.64 -6.37
C GLU A 49 -11.10 -11.56 -5.17
N ASN A 50 -11.71 -11.07 -4.09
CA ASN A 50 -11.93 -11.85 -2.88
C ASN A 50 -10.63 -12.52 -2.40
N ARG A 51 -9.55 -11.75 -2.38
CA ARG A 51 -8.24 -12.25 -1.99
C ARG A 51 -8.14 -12.45 -0.48
N GLY A 52 -7.20 -13.30 -0.05
CA GLY A 52 -6.91 -13.51 1.36
C GLY A 52 -6.10 -12.39 1.99
N LEU A 53 -5.84 -11.31 1.25
CA LEU A 53 -5.11 -10.14 1.71
C LEU A 53 -6.06 -8.97 1.91
N MET A 54 -5.74 -8.12 2.86
CA MET A 54 -6.49 -6.91 3.17
C MET A 54 -5.49 -5.80 3.44
N LEU A 55 -5.76 -4.61 2.94
CA LEU A 55 -4.95 -3.44 3.25
C LEU A 55 -5.62 -2.66 4.37
N ARG A 56 -4.89 -2.39 5.43
CA ARG A 56 -5.37 -1.64 6.59
C ARG A 56 -4.73 -0.27 6.63
N ARG A 57 -5.55 0.73 6.96
CA ARG A 57 -5.07 2.09 7.21
C ARG A 57 -5.15 2.34 8.70
N ILE A 58 -4.03 2.70 9.31
CA ILE A 58 -3.94 2.96 10.75
C ILE A 58 -3.32 4.34 10.91
N GLY A 59 -4.18 5.38 11.02
CA GLY A 59 -3.71 6.76 11.02
C GLY A 59 -2.98 7.07 9.71
N ASP A 60 -1.71 7.46 9.80
CA ASP A 60 -0.86 7.74 8.65
C ASP A 60 0.04 6.55 8.28
N ARG A 61 -0.39 5.32 8.63
CA ARG A 61 0.35 4.09 8.35
C ARG A 61 -0.47 3.14 7.50
N LEU A 62 0.23 2.30 6.74
CA LEU A 62 -0.39 1.25 5.93
C LEU A 62 0.19 -0.11 6.33
N GLN A 63 -0.67 -1.15 6.24
CA GLN A 63 -0.28 -2.52 6.56
C GLN A 63 -1.10 -3.50 5.71
N LEU A 64 -0.47 -4.58 5.27
CA LEU A 64 -1.17 -5.72 4.66
C LEU A 64 -1.60 -6.75 5.69
#